data_3b7a19e93bc8deb2aedce6e518283649
#
_entry.id   3b7a19e93bc8deb2aedce6e518283649
#
_cell.length_a   1.000
_cell.length_b   1.000
_cell.length_c   1.000
_cell.angle_alpha   90.00
_cell.angle_beta   90.00
_cell.angle_gamma   90.00
#
_symmetry.space_group_name_H-M   'P 1'
#
loop_
_entity.id
_entity.type
_entity.pdbx_description
1 polymer ?
#
loop_
_entity_poly.entity_id
_entity_poly.type
_entity_poly.pdbx_seq_one_letter_code
_entity_poly.pdbx_strand_id
1 'polypeptide(L)'
;MRSSKGFTLIELLIVVAIIGIIAAIAVPGLLRARMAGNEASAIGSLRAINSANINYMTNCLQGVGYATALVNLGAQPTVGGQPFISRDLGVGGTVNKSGYDIVYTSSGTVVTPSLACVTGHTGAPNYLAAAAPASPGTTGTRYFGTSEVQSVFQDTVGPITAISDTGVVTPNTAVPIK
;
A
#
# COMPACT_ATOMS: atom_id res chain seq x y z
N MET A 1 -7.18 56.03 29.23
CA MET A 1 -5.97 55.17 29.12
C MET A 1 -6.35 53.75 29.46
N ARG A 2 -6.20 52.80 28.51
CA ARG A 2 -6.44 51.37 28.77
C ARG A 2 -5.20 50.82 29.47
N SER A 3 -5.35 50.33 30.71
CA SER A 3 -4.29 49.60 31.42
C SER A 3 -4.04 48.27 30.75
N SER A 4 -2.89 48.11 30.08
CA SER A 4 -2.42 46.82 29.58
C SER A 4 -1.88 46.00 30.75
N LYS A 5 -2.64 45.01 31.21
CA LYS A 5 -2.14 44.05 32.21
C LYS A 5 -1.15 43.11 31.50
N GLY A 6 0.11 43.13 31.94
CA GLY A 6 1.14 42.24 31.44
C GLY A 6 0.96 40.81 31.99
N PHE A 7 1.43 39.81 31.22
CA PHE A 7 1.45 38.41 31.61
C PHE A 7 2.58 38.16 32.62
N THR A 8 2.33 37.37 33.65
CA THR A 8 3.37 37.02 34.61
C THR A 8 4.19 35.83 34.10
N LEU A 9 5.47 35.74 34.46
CA LEU A 9 6.36 34.65 34.08
C LEU A 9 5.84 33.32 34.62
N ILE A 10 5.24 33.32 35.83
CA ILE A 10 4.72 32.11 36.46
C ILE A 10 3.48 31.56 35.74
N GLU A 11 2.59 32.42 35.23
CA GLU A 11 1.44 32.02 34.43
C GLU A 11 1.88 31.32 33.15
N LEU A 12 2.91 31.84 32.47
CA LEU A 12 3.46 31.20 31.28
C LEU A 12 4.10 29.85 31.62
N LEU A 13 4.84 29.78 32.73
CA LEU A 13 5.55 28.56 33.14
C LEU A 13 4.60 27.41 33.49
N ILE A 14 3.50 27.69 34.18
CA ILE A 14 2.47 26.68 34.52
C ILE A 14 1.80 26.15 33.26
N VAL A 15 1.45 27.03 32.31
CA VAL A 15 0.81 26.62 31.05
C VAL A 15 1.71 25.68 30.23
N VAL A 16 3.00 26.04 30.07
CA VAL A 16 3.95 25.20 29.34
C VAL A 16 4.18 23.86 30.05
N ALA A 17 4.23 23.84 31.38
CA ALA A 17 4.35 22.63 32.16
C ALA A 17 3.16 21.68 31.94
N ILE A 18 1.93 22.18 31.96
CA ILE A 18 0.71 21.40 31.74
C ILE A 18 0.69 20.85 30.31
N ILE A 19 0.99 21.70 29.30
CA ILE A 19 1.09 21.26 27.89
C ILE A 19 2.14 20.16 27.73
N GLY A 20 3.30 20.32 28.38
CA GLY A 20 4.37 19.32 28.35
C GLY A 20 3.95 17.96 28.90
N ILE A 21 3.22 17.94 30.02
CA ILE A 21 2.70 16.70 30.62
C ILE A 21 1.67 16.03 29.69
N ILE A 22 0.74 16.79 29.14
CA ILE A 22 -0.27 16.27 28.21
C ILE A 22 0.41 15.71 26.94
N ALA A 23 1.35 16.47 26.38
CA ALA A 23 2.08 16.05 25.18
C ALA A 23 2.89 14.76 25.42
N ALA A 24 3.56 14.62 26.58
CA ALA A 24 4.34 13.44 26.91
C ALA A 24 3.50 12.14 26.93
N ILE A 25 2.23 12.23 27.28
CA ILE A 25 1.30 11.09 27.28
C ILE A 25 0.64 10.89 25.90
N ALA A 26 0.26 11.98 25.22
CA ALA A 26 -0.52 11.91 24.00
C ALA A 26 0.31 11.54 22.75
N VAL A 27 1.55 12.05 22.64
CA VAL A 27 2.38 11.85 21.44
C VAL A 27 2.68 10.38 21.13
N PRO A 28 3.11 9.53 22.10
CA PRO A 28 3.33 8.10 21.82
C PRO A 28 2.07 7.36 21.38
N GLY A 29 0.91 7.72 21.93
CA GLY A 29 -0.38 7.15 21.53
C GLY A 29 -0.76 7.54 20.10
N LEU A 30 -0.58 8.80 19.73
CA LEU A 30 -0.85 9.31 18.40
C LEU A 30 0.04 8.63 17.33
N LEU A 31 1.33 8.42 17.65
CA LEU A 31 2.25 7.77 16.72
C LEU A 31 1.81 6.33 16.42
N ARG A 32 1.43 5.55 17.45
CA ARG A 32 0.90 4.19 17.28
C ARG A 32 -0.39 4.17 16.46
N ALA A 33 -1.29 5.12 16.71
CA ALA A 33 -2.54 5.23 15.95
C ALA A 33 -2.28 5.55 14.46
N ARG A 34 -1.31 6.43 14.18
CA ARG A 34 -0.87 6.71 12.80
C ARG A 34 -0.29 5.48 12.11
N MET A 35 0.61 4.76 12.78
CA MET A 35 1.16 3.51 12.23
C MET A 35 0.06 2.51 11.89
N ALA A 36 -0.89 2.28 12.79
CA ALA A 36 -2.03 1.38 12.54
C ALA A 36 -2.88 1.84 11.35
N GLY A 37 -3.12 3.14 11.20
CA GLY A 37 -3.82 3.72 10.05
C GLY A 37 -3.07 3.52 8.73
N ASN A 38 -1.75 3.71 8.73
CA ASN A 38 -0.89 3.48 7.58
C ASN A 38 -0.90 2.00 7.14
N GLU A 39 -0.79 1.08 8.10
CA GLU A 39 -0.85 -0.36 7.87
C GLU A 39 -2.21 -0.77 7.28
N ALA A 40 -3.32 -0.26 7.81
CA ALA A 40 -4.66 -0.50 7.26
C ALA A 40 -4.80 0.04 5.82
N SER A 41 -4.22 1.21 5.52
CA SER A 41 -4.18 1.77 4.17
C SER A 41 -3.36 0.92 3.20
N ALA A 42 -2.23 0.37 3.65
CA ALA A 42 -1.40 -0.55 2.85
C ALA A 42 -2.17 -1.82 2.50
N ILE A 43 -2.83 -2.46 3.48
CA ILE A 43 -3.68 -3.63 3.26
C ILE A 43 -4.82 -3.31 2.27
N GLY A 44 -5.48 -2.16 2.42
CA GLY A 44 -6.52 -1.69 1.50
C GLY A 44 -6.00 -1.53 0.07
N SER A 45 -4.79 -0.99 -0.09
CA SER A 45 -4.14 -0.83 -1.38
C SER A 45 -3.82 -2.17 -2.04
N LEU A 46 -3.31 -3.15 -1.29
CA LEU A 46 -3.04 -4.50 -1.80
C LEU A 46 -4.34 -5.22 -2.22
N ARG A 47 -5.42 -5.08 -1.46
CA ARG A 47 -6.74 -5.62 -1.84
C ARG A 47 -7.28 -4.96 -3.11
N ALA A 48 -7.08 -3.66 -3.27
CA ALA A 48 -7.46 -2.94 -4.49
C ALA A 48 -6.66 -3.45 -5.69
N ILE A 49 -5.36 -3.71 -5.53
CA ILE A 49 -4.50 -4.31 -6.58
C ILE A 49 -5.01 -5.70 -6.97
N ASN A 50 -5.37 -6.55 -6.00
CA ASN A 50 -5.95 -7.87 -6.28
C ASN A 50 -7.22 -7.77 -7.12
N SER A 51 -8.18 -6.96 -6.67
CA SER A 51 -9.45 -6.76 -7.39
C SER A 51 -9.23 -6.20 -8.79
N ALA A 52 -8.29 -5.25 -8.93
CA ALA A 52 -7.94 -4.67 -10.22
C ALA A 52 -7.32 -5.70 -11.17
N ASN A 53 -6.43 -6.56 -10.67
CA ASN A 53 -5.81 -7.62 -11.46
C ASN A 53 -6.84 -8.65 -11.97
N ILE A 54 -7.81 -9.05 -11.13
CA ILE A 54 -8.89 -9.95 -11.58
C ILE A 54 -9.72 -9.28 -12.68
N ASN A 55 -10.14 -8.05 -12.46
CA ASN A 55 -10.92 -7.31 -13.43
C ASN A 55 -10.14 -7.11 -14.74
N TYR A 56 -8.85 -6.81 -14.65
CA TYR A 56 -7.97 -6.66 -15.81
C TYR A 56 -7.80 -7.99 -16.55
N MET A 57 -7.53 -9.09 -15.86
CA MET A 57 -7.41 -10.42 -16.43
C MET A 57 -8.69 -10.83 -17.18
N THR A 58 -9.85 -10.63 -16.54
CA THR A 58 -11.14 -11.07 -17.09
C THR A 58 -11.60 -10.21 -18.26
N ASN A 59 -11.53 -8.88 -18.11
CA ASN A 59 -12.12 -7.97 -19.07
C ASN A 59 -11.14 -7.48 -20.15
N CYS A 60 -9.84 -7.56 -19.91
CA CYS A 60 -8.81 -7.01 -20.78
C CYS A 60 -7.93 -8.07 -21.43
N LEU A 61 -7.58 -9.11 -20.71
CA LEU A 61 -6.66 -10.14 -21.18
C LEU A 61 -7.34 -11.50 -21.48
N GLN A 62 -8.66 -11.57 -21.47
CA GLN A 62 -9.42 -12.80 -21.78
C GLN A 62 -9.02 -14.02 -20.93
N GLY A 63 -8.63 -13.79 -19.69
CA GLY A 63 -8.21 -14.86 -18.76
C GLY A 63 -6.76 -15.33 -18.91
N VAL A 64 -5.95 -14.69 -19.76
CA VAL A 64 -4.61 -15.16 -20.12
C VAL A 64 -3.54 -14.83 -19.07
N GLY A 65 -3.81 -13.89 -18.13
CA GLY A 65 -2.84 -13.51 -17.09
C GLY A 65 -3.18 -12.20 -16.39
N TYR A 66 -2.31 -11.81 -15.49
CA TYR A 66 -2.40 -10.58 -14.70
C TYR A 66 -1.60 -9.45 -15.34
N ALA A 67 -1.78 -8.23 -14.87
CA ALA A 67 -1.01 -7.09 -15.36
C ALA A 67 0.50 -7.28 -15.13
N THR A 68 1.32 -6.78 -16.03
CA THR A 68 2.78 -6.85 -15.90
C THR A 68 3.34 -5.70 -15.06
N ALA A 69 2.56 -4.64 -14.83
CA ALA A 69 2.94 -3.49 -14.01
C ALA A 69 1.70 -2.75 -13.51
N LEU A 70 1.82 -1.97 -12.42
CA LEU A 70 0.72 -1.15 -11.88
C LEU A 70 0.21 -0.11 -12.89
N VAL A 71 1.08 0.43 -13.73
CA VAL A 71 0.70 1.38 -14.77
C VAL A 71 -0.31 0.79 -15.76
N ASN A 72 -0.28 -0.52 -15.99
CA ASN A 72 -1.23 -1.20 -16.87
C ASN A 72 -2.64 -1.23 -16.26
N LEU A 73 -2.74 -1.35 -14.93
CA LEU A 73 -4.00 -1.26 -14.21
C LEU A 73 -4.55 0.18 -14.15
N GLY A 74 -3.65 1.17 -14.15
CA GLY A 74 -3.98 2.60 -14.20
C GLY A 74 -4.33 3.13 -15.58
N ALA A 75 -4.02 2.37 -16.62
CA ALA A 75 -4.32 2.77 -18.00
C ALA A 75 -5.82 2.64 -18.29
N GLN A 76 -6.34 3.61 -19.05
CA GLN A 76 -7.72 3.55 -19.53
C GLN A 76 -7.83 2.54 -20.69
N PRO A 77 -8.84 1.66 -20.68
CA PRO A 77 -9.16 0.84 -21.83
C PRO A 77 -9.43 1.69 -23.08
N THR A 78 -9.01 1.22 -24.25
CA THR A 78 -9.18 1.93 -25.54
C THR A 78 -10.63 2.20 -25.92
N VAL A 79 -11.58 1.53 -25.29
CA VAL A 79 -13.03 1.62 -25.57
C VAL A 79 -13.77 2.31 -24.41
N GLY A 80 -13.28 3.46 -23.93
CA GLY A 80 -14.05 4.35 -23.06
C GLY A 80 -14.30 3.86 -21.63
N GLY A 81 -13.52 2.88 -21.15
CA GLY A 81 -13.65 2.36 -19.78
C GLY A 81 -12.93 3.21 -18.74
N GLN A 82 -13.24 2.94 -17.46
CA GLN A 82 -12.50 3.49 -16.33
C GLN A 82 -11.22 2.67 -16.07
N PRO A 83 -10.15 3.27 -15.55
CA PRO A 83 -8.99 2.53 -15.05
C PRO A 83 -9.39 1.47 -14.02
N PHE A 84 -8.66 0.35 -13.99
CA PHE A 84 -8.94 -0.75 -13.06
C PHE A 84 -8.53 -0.43 -11.62
N ILE A 85 -7.60 0.52 -11.47
CA ILE A 85 -7.11 0.97 -10.16
C ILE A 85 -7.06 2.51 -10.12
N SER A 86 -7.12 3.07 -8.91
CA SER A 86 -7.02 4.51 -8.71
C SER A 86 -5.67 5.07 -9.21
N ARG A 87 -5.69 6.32 -9.67
CA ARG A 87 -4.55 6.97 -10.32
C ARG A 87 -3.31 7.08 -9.41
N ASP A 88 -3.51 7.14 -8.10
CA ASP A 88 -2.45 7.20 -7.10
C ASP A 88 -1.68 5.87 -6.95
N LEU A 89 -2.31 4.74 -7.30
CA LEU A 89 -1.68 3.42 -7.35
C LEU A 89 -1.26 3.00 -8.77
N GLY A 90 -1.96 3.47 -9.79
CA GLY A 90 -1.75 3.10 -11.19
C GLY A 90 -0.60 3.84 -11.86
N VAL A 91 0.53 3.99 -11.18
CA VAL A 91 1.77 4.59 -11.69
C VAL A 91 2.89 3.57 -11.77
N GLY A 92 3.92 3.88 -12.53
CA GLY A 92 5.09 2.99 -12.67
C GLY A 92 6.06 3.11 -11.50
N GLY A 93 6.80 2.03 -11.24
CA GLY A 93 7.83 1.99 -10.20
C GLY A 93 7.26 1.77 -8.80
N THR A 94 7.96 2.29 -7.80
CA THR A 94 7.55 2.22 -6.40
C THR A 94 6.53 3.32 -6.09
N VAL A 95 5.40 2.95 -5.53
CA VAL A 95 4.33 3.88 -5.13
C VAL A 95 4.39 4.11 -3.63
N ASN A 96 4.68 5.33 -3.20
CA ASN A 96 4.57 5.68 -1.79
C ASN A 96 3.14 6.14 -1.47
N LYS A 97 2.46 5.42 -0.57
CA LYS A 97 1.11 5.76 -0.12
C LYS A 97 0.96 5.53 1.38
N SER A 98 0.53 6.56 2.10
CA SER A 98 0.34 6.51 3.56
C SER A 98 1.56 5.97 4.30
N GLY A 99 2.78 6.39 3.89
CA GLY A 99 4.03 5.97 4.53
C GLY A 99 4.44 4.50 4.25
N TYR A 100 3.83 3.88 3.24
CA TYR A 100 4.21 2.56 2.73
C TYR A 100 4.67 2.65 1.29
N ASP A 101 5.76 1.99 0.98
CA ASP A 101 6.28 1.81 -0.37
C ASP A 101 5.70 0.52 -0.95
N ILE A 102 4.90 0.67 -2.00
CA ILE A 102 4.25 -0.44 -2.69
C ILE A 102 5.04 -0.73 -3.96
N VAL A 103 5.51 -1.95 -4.10
CA VAL A 103 6.23 -2.46 -5.26
C VAL A 103 5.39 -3.56 -5.90
N TYR A 104 5.31 -3.53 -7.22
CA TYR A 104 4.63 -4.55 -8.01
C TYR A 104 5.61 -5.19 -8.98
N THR A 105 5.69 -6.50 -8.98
CA THR A 105 6.50 -7.28 -9.90
C THR A 105 5.66 -8.38 -10.53
N SER A 106 5.89 -8.66 -11.78
CA SER A 106 5.30 -9.81 -12.49
C SER A 106 6.38 -10.83 -12.81
N SER A 107 6.00 -12.09 -12.91
CA SER A 107 6.91 -13.19 -13.22
C SER A 107 6.26 -14.23 -14.14
N GLY A 108 7.13 -15.03 -14.77
CA GLY A 108 6.74 -16.04 -15.75
C GLY A 108 6.73 -15.50 -17.19
N THR A 109 6.33 -16.38 -18.13
CA THR A 109 6.33 -16.04 -19.56
C THR A 109 5.20 -15.06 -19.87
N VAL A 110 5.58 -13.92 -20.41
CA VAL A 110 4.62 -12.87 -20.79
C VAL A 110 3.84 -13.31 -22.03
N VAL A 111 2.53 -13.20 -21.98
CA VAL A 111 1.62 -13.57 -23.07
C VAL A 111 0.95 -12.32 -23.62
N THR A 112 0.91 -12.21 -24.94
CA THR A 112 0.18 -11.14 -25.65
C THR A 112 -1.16 -11.71 -26.09
N PRO A 113 -2.30 -11.28 -25.51
CA PRO A 113 -3.61 -11.72 -25.95
C PRO A 113 -3.92 -11.16 -27.33
N SER A 114 -4.72 -11.89 -28.11
CA SER A 114 -5.13 -11.46 -29.46
C SER A 114 -6.02 -10.19 -29.45
N LEU A 115 -6.70 -9.94 -28.35
CA LEU A 115 -7.61 -8.81 -28.14
C LEU A 115 -7.38 -8.22 -26.72
N ALA A 116 -6.30 -7.47 -26.53
CA ALA A 116 -6.14 -6.68 -25.31
C ALA A 116 -7.00 -5.41 -25.37
N CYS A 117 -7.67 -5.06 -24.28
CA CYS A 117 -8.47 -3.82 -24.23
C CYS A 117 -7.60 -2.55 -24.21
N VAL A 118 -6.31 -2.69 -23.95
CA VAL A 118 -5.30 -1.64 -24.11
C VAL A 118 -4.23 -2.16 -25.06
N THR A 119 -3.99 -1.43 -26.13
CA THR A 119 -3.05 -1.82 -27.19
C THR A 119 -1.63 -1.99 -26.62
N GLY A 120 -0.99 -3.12 -26.92
CA GLY A 120 0.37 -3.44 -26.48
C GLY A 120 0.49 -3.93 -25.04
N HIS A 121 -0.62 -4.09 -24.31
CA HIS A 121 -0.57 -4.67 -22.99
C HIS A 121 -0.46 -6.21 -23.06
N THR A 122 0.33 -6.73 -22.15
CA THR A 122 0.66 -8.16 -22.06
C THR A 122 0.28 -8.65 -20.67
N GLY A 123 0.02 -9.96 -20.54
CA GLY A 123 -0.28 -10.64 -19.30
C GLY A 123 0.90 -11.48 -18.80
N ALA A 124 1.05 -11.58 -17.51
CA ALA A 124 1.96 -12.50 -16.85
C ALA A 124 1.16 -13.53 -16.01
N PRO A 125 1.62 -14.77 -15.90
CA PRO A 125 0.90 -15.78 -15.12
C PRO A 125 0.88 -15.45 -13.63
N ASN A 126 1.93 -14.84 -13.12
CA ASN A 126 2.08 -14.56 -11.70
C ASN A 126 2.43 -13.08 -11.47
N TYR A 127 2.05 -12.56 -10.30
CA TYR A 127 2.46 -11.25 -9.82
C TYR A 127 2.72 -11.28 -8.32
N LEU A 128 3.50 -10.35 -7.85
CA LEU A 128 3.69 -10.02 -6.45
C LEU A 128 3.48 -8.52 -6.26
N ALA A 129 2.58 -8.15 -5.39
CA ALA A 129 2.48 -6.79 -4.87
C ALA A 129 2.92 -6.80 -3.41
N ALA A 130 3.97 -6.09 -3.08
CA ALA A 130 4.52 -6.01 -1.72
C ALA A 130 4.45 -4.57 -1.23
N ALA A 131 4.16 -4.40 0.05
CA ALA A 131 4.11 -3.12 0.73
C ALA A 131 5.03 -3.15 1.95
N ALA A 132 6.01 -2.28 1.96
CA ALA A 132 6.99 -2.13 3.04
C ALA A 132 6.85 -0.73 3.67
N PRO A 133 7.03 -0.57 5.00
CA PRO A 133 7.03 0.74 5.62
C PRO A 133 8.21 1.56 5.09
N ALA A 134 7.96 2.80 4.62
CA ALA A 134 9.00 3.70 4.13
C ALA A 134 10.03 4.04 5.22
N SER A 135 9.60 4.04 6.48
CA SER A 135 10.45 4.21 7.66
C SER A 135 9.99 3.23 8.73
N PRO A 136 10.60 2.02 8.82
CA PRO A 136 10.24 1.01 9.83
C PRO A 136 10.29 1.59 11.24
N GLY A 137 9.28 1.27 12.06
CA GLY A 137 9.13 1.80 13.41
C GLY A 137 8.53 3.22 13.49
N THR A 138 8.40 3.94 12.39
CA THR A 138 7.80 5.28 12.33
C THR A 138 6.52 5.30 11.50
N THR A 139 6.54 4.75 10.29
CA THR A 139 5.37 4.70 9.40
C THR A 139 4.59 3.40 9.55
N GLY A 140 5.23 2.34 10.03
CA GLY A 140 4.65 1.03 10.31
C GLY A 140 5.71 0.07 10.83
N THR A 141 5.27 -1.10 11.29
CA THR A 141 6.15 -2.17 11.81
C THR A 141 6.01 -3.48 11.04
N ARG A 142 4.95 -3.61 10.23
CA ARG A 142 4.65 -4.83 9.50
C ARG A 142 4.85 -4.64 8.00
N TYR A 143 5.26 -5.71 7.35
CA TYR A 143 5.38 -5.83 5.90
C TYR A 143 4.19 -6.62 5.38
N PHE A 144 3.70 -6.28 4.19
CA PHE A 144 2.55 -6.92 3.59
C PHE A 144 2.86 -7.36 2.17
N GLY A 145 2.19 -8.41 1.70
CA GLY A 145 2.31 -8.85 0.31
C GLY A 145 1.08 -9.64 -0.13
N THR A 146 0.85 -9.64 -1.42
CA THR A 146 -0.21 -10.38 -2.07
C THR A 146 0.21 -10.80 -3.47
N SER A 147 -0.42 -11.86 -3.99
CA SER A 147 -0.14 -12.40 -5.31
C SER A 147 -1.44 -12.90 -5.97
N GLU A 148 -1.31 -13.69 -7.01
CA GLU A 148 -2.39 -14.42 -7.69
C GLU A 148 -3.22 -15.30 -6.75
N VAL A 149 -2.68 -15.71 -5.60
CA VAL A 149 -3.42 -16.42 -4.53
C VAL A 149 -4.48 -15.53 -3.87
N GLN A 150 -4.42 -14.21 -4.07
CA GLN A 150 -5.38 -13.20 -3.62
C GLN A 150 -5.54 -13.05 -2.11
N SER A 151 -4.75 -13.75 -1.35
CA SER A 151 -4.63 -13.58 0.08
C SER A 151 -3.58 -12.51 0.39
N VAL A 152 -3.86 -11.64 1.35
CA VAL A 152 -2.87 -10.70 1.86
C VAL A 152 -2.13 -11.36 3.01
N PHE A 153 -0.82 -11.39 2.92
CA PHE A 153 0.08 -11.90 3.95
C PHE A 153 0.73 -10.75 4.70
N GLN A 154 1.09 -10.99 5.94
CA GLN A 154 1.84 -10.05 6.79
C GLN A 154 3.08 -10.71 7.37
N ASP A 155 4.13 -9.92 7.55
CA ASP A 155 5.36 -10.29 8.23
C ASP A 155 5.82 -9.17 9.16
N THR A 156 6.51 -9.51 10.24
CA THR A 156 7.11 -8.54 11.17
C THR A 156 8.63 -8.51 11.10
N VAL A 157 9.23 -9.43 10.35
CA VAL A 157 10.69 -9.60 10.27
C VAL A 157 11.28 -8.87 9.08
N GLY A 158 10.61 -8.94 7.92
CA GLY A 158 11.14 -8.35 6.70
C GLY A 158 10.15 -8.31 5.54
N PRO A 159 10.55 -7.69 4.42
CA PRO A 159 9.70 -7.55 3.25
C PRO A 159 9.35 -8.91 2.63
N ILE A 160 8.13 -9.05 2.17
CA ILE A 160 7.67 -10.23 1.43
C ILE A 160 8.24 -10.14 0.01
N THR A 161 9.07 -11.12 -0.35
CA THR A 161 9.82 -11.13 -1.62
C THR A 161 9.28 -12.15 -2.63
N ALA A 162 8.54 -13.15 -2.17
CA ALA A 162 7.88 -14.12 -3.05
C ALA A 162 6.64 -14.73 -2.37
N ILE A 163 5.65 -15.06 -3.15
CA ILE A 163 4.50 -15.90 -2.75
C ILE A 163 4.32 -16.90 -3.88
N SER A 164 4.38 -18.20 -3.57
CA SER A 164 4.19 -19.25 -4.58
C SER A 164 2.70 -19.51 -4.82
N ASP A 165 2.39 -20.14 -5.95
CA ASP A 165 1.04 -20.58 -6.34
C ASP A 165 0.36 -21.46 -5.29
N THR A 166 1.17 -22.15 -4.46
CA THR A 166 0.70 -22.97 -3.34
C THR A 166 0.54 -22.16 -2.03
N GLY A 167 0.76 -20.84 -2.07
CA GLY A 167 0.65 -19.96 -0.91
C GLY A 167 1.86 -20.01 0.04
N VAL A 168 2.97 -20.61 -0.39
CA VAL A 168 4.23 -20.52 0.37
C VAL A 168 4.83 -19.14 0.21
N VAL A 169 5.09 -18.47 1.30
CA VAL A 169 5.56 -17.09 1.35
C VAL A 169 7.03 -17.03 1.75
N THR A 170 7.76 -16.10 1.17
CA THR A 170 9.13 -15.79 1.57
C THR A 170 9.19 -14.36 2.12
N PRO A 171 9.62 -14.14 3.35
CA PRO A 171 10.12 -15.15 4.31
C PRO A 171 9.01 -16.07 4.83
N ASN A 172 9.36 -17.27 5.26
CA ASN A 172 8.42 -18.30 5.74
C ASN A 172 7.78 -17.96 7.11
N THR A 173 8.05 -16.78 7.64
CA THR A 173 7.46 -16.21 8.85
C THR A 173 6.15 -15.47 8.58
N ALA A 174 5.86 -15.18 7.32
CA ALA A 174 4.67 -14.45 6.93
C ALA A 174 3.40 -15.32 7.10
N VAL A 175 2.35 -14.69 7.61
CA VAL A 175 1.06 -15.33 7.87
C VAL A 175 -0.07 -14.59 7.12
N PRO A 176 -1.10 -15.31 6.66
CA PRO A 176 -2.24 -14.67 6.02
C PRO A 176 -3.03 -13.80 7.00
N ILE A 177 -3.49 -12.65 6.53
CA ILE A 177 -4.41 -11.79 7.28
C ILE A 177 -5.84 -12.35 7.12
N LYS A 178 -6.48 -12.61 8.24
CA LYS A 178 -7.88 -13.06 8.28
C LYS A 178 -8.85 -11.90 8.11
#